data_d6584a72090ac087c2269e7c5f58543b
#
_entry.id   d6584a72090ac087c2269e7c5f58543b
#
_cell.length_a   1.000
_cell.length_b   1.000
_cell.length_c   1.000
_cell.angle_alpha   90.00
_cell.angle_beta   90.00
_cell.angle_gamma   90.00
#
_symmetry.space_group_name_H-M   'P 1'
#
loop_
_entity.id
_entity.type
_entity.pdbx_description
1 polymer ?
#
loop_
_entity_poly.entity_id
_entity_poly.type
_entity_poly.pdbx_seq_one_letter_code
_entity_poly.pdbx_strand_id
1 'polypeptide(L)'
;MLTGWFDWRQCAVPNLLAYGVIAAGTLVGLLTGNLVANLPVAAIVFVVGLALFSGGRLGGADVKVMTGLALLMGQPIFLHALGWAFACAAPISLLVLVSRQGLQTTIAWLYGSVVQVARGNLSALNDGPHMPWLAFFAAGAVVAMTVAIVADASGP
;
A
#
# COMPACT_ATOMS: atom_id res chain seq x y z
N MET A 1 2.14 -2.51 -12.20
CA MET A 1 0.83 -3.05 -12.65
C MET A 1 0.74 -4.57 -12.55
N LEU A 2 1.78 -5.35 -12.93
CA LEU A 2 1.77 -6.81 -12.81
C LEU A 2 1.54 -7.30 -11.37
N THR A 3 2.19 -6.70 -10.38
CA THR A 3 2.04 -7.06 -8.97
C THR A 3 0.61 -6.86 -8.46
N GLY A 4 -0.05 -5.75 -8.85
CA GLY A 4 -1.43 -5.48 -8.49
C GLY A 4 -2.43 -6.47 -9.11
N TRP A 5 -2.15 -6.95 -10.33
CA TRP A 5 -2.96 -7.97 -10.99
C TRP A 5 -2.91 -9.32 -10.26
N PHE A 6 -1.71 -9.76 -9.83
CA PHE A 6 -1.55 -10.99 -9.07
C PHE A 6 -2.20 -10.88 -7.68
N ASP A 7 -2.05 -9.74 -7.01
CA ASP A 7 -2.65 -9.48 -5.71
C ASP A 7 -4.19 -9.54 -5.78
N TRP A 8 -4.79 -8.93 -6.82
CA TRP A 8 -6.23 -8.97 -7.03
C TRP A 8 -6.79 -10.37 -7.24
N ARG A 9 -6.07 -11.23 -7.98
CA ARG A 9 -6.55 -12.58 -8.31
C ARG A 9 -6.28 -13.64 -7.26
N GLN A 10 -5.13 -13.56 -6.59
CA GLN A 10 -4.63 -14.65 -5.74
C GLN A 10 -4.40 -14.21 -4.29
N CYS A 11 -4.55 -12.91 -3.98
CA CYS A 11 -4.17 -12.30 -2.70
C CYS A 11 -2.74 -12.71 -2.28
N ALA A 12 -1.86 -12.99 -3.27
CA ALA A 12 -0.48 -13.39 -3.06
C ALA A 12 0.39 -12.92 -4.22
N VAL A 13 1.46 -12.22 -3.92
CA VAL A 13 2.45 -11.79 -4.90
C VAL A 13 3.62 -12.76 -4.90
N PRO A 14 4.02 -13.31 -6.06
CA PRO A 14 5.21 -14.15 -6.14
C PRO A 14 6.45 -13.42 -5.64
N ASN A 15 7.23 -14.07 -4.79
CA ASN A 15 8.46 -13.49 -4.24
C ASN A 15 9.42 -12.97 -5.31
N LEU A 16 9.46 -13.62 -6.47
CA LEU A 16 10.30 -13.22 -7.60
C LEU A 16 9.94 -11.80 -8.10
N LEU A 17 8.64 -11.49 -8.21
CA LEU A 17 8.20 -10.15 -8.60
C LEU A 17 8.54 -9.12 -7.52
N ALA A 18 8.38 -9.47 -6.25
CA ALA A 18 8.70 -8.58 -5.14
C ALA A 18 10.19 -8.21 -5.12
N TYR A 19 11.08 -9.17 -5.29
CA TYR A 19 12.52 -8.90 -5.43
C TYR A 19 12.86 -8.14 -6.72
N GLY A 20 12.15 -8.43 -7.82
CA GLY A 20 12.31 -7.70 -9.08
C GLY A 20 12.02 -6.21 -8.93
N VAL A 21 11.00 -5.83 -8.15
CA VAL A 21 10.68 -4.41 -7.88
C VAL A 21 11.78 -3.74 -7.04
N ILE A 22 12.33 -4.43 -6.03
CA ILE A 22 13.47 -3.89 -5.26
C ILE A 22 14.69 -3.70 -6.16
N ALA A 23 15.04 -4.69 -6.98
CA ALA A 23 16.16 -4.61 -7.90
C ALA A 23 15.99 -3.46 -8.90
N ALA A 24 14.79 -3.32 -9.48
CA ALA A 24 14.47 -2.22 -10.39
C ALA A 24 14.56 -0.85 -9.69
N GLY A 25 14.00 -0.72 -8.49
CA GLY A 25 14.09 0.52 -7.70
C GLY A 25 15.53 0.90 -7.38
N THR A 26 16.33 -0.06 -6.98
CA THR A 26 17.77 0.15 -6.72
C THR A 26 18.51 0.56 -7.98
N LEU A 27 18.29 -0.15 -9.10
CA LEU A 27 18.96 0.13 -10.37
C LEU A 27 18.60 1.53 -10.89
N VAL A 28 17.32 1.87 -10.91
CA VAL A 28 16.86 3.21 -11.34
C VAL A 28 17.42 4.29 -10.42
N GLY A 29 17.36 4.07 -9.09
CA GLY A 29 17.94 5.00 -8.12
C GLY A 29 19.43 5.23 -8.32
N LEU A 30 20.20 4.19 -8.68
CA LEU A 30 21.63 4.31 -9.04
C LEU A 30 21.83 5.09 -10.34
N LEU A 31 21.08 4.77 -11.39
CA LEU A 31 21.19 5.41 -12.70
C LEU A 31 20.81 6.90 -12.66
N THR A 32 19.83 7.25 -11.85
CA THR A 32 19.39 8.64 -11.67
C THR A 32 20.16 9.43 -10.61
N GLY A 33 21.05 8.77 -9.85
CA GLY A 33 21.78 9.38 -8.75
C GLY A 33 20.95 9.65 -7.49
N ASN A 34 19.68 9.22 -7.48
CA ASN A 34 18.71 9.51 -6.41
C ASN A 34 18.65 8.41 -5.33
N LEU A 35 19.45 7.33 -5.45
CA LEU A 35 19.37 6.21 -4.53
C LEU A 35 19.53 6.64 -3.06
N VAL A 36 20.55 7.45 -2.77
CA VAL A 36 20.85 7.90 -1.41
C VAL A 36 19.70 8.77 -0.85
N ALA A 37 19.09 9.60 -1.69
CA ALA A 37 17.95 10.43 -1.30
C ALA A 37 16.69 9.61 -1.02
N ASN A 38 16.49 8.50 -1.72
CA ASN A 38 15.31 7.63 -1.58
C ASN A 38 15.46 6.57 -0.48
N LEU A 39 16.69 6.27 -0.05
CA LEU A 39 16.99 5.28 0.99
C LEU A 39 16.25 5.52 2.32
N PRO A 40 16.19 6.75 2.87
CA PRO A 40 15.51 6.98 4.14
C PRO A 40 14.02 6.62 4.08
N VAL A 41 13.30 7.01 3.04
CA VAL A 41 11.88 6.67 2.91
C VAL A 41 11.68 5.17 2.73
N ALA A 42 12.53 4.52 1.94
CA ALA A 42 12.47 3.07 1.75
C ALA A 42 12.75 2.32 3.06
N ALA A 43 13.70 2.79 3.88
CA ALA A 43 13.99 2.22 5.19
C ALA A 43 12.80 2.36 6.16
N ILE A 44 12.17 3.53 6.21
CA ILE A 44 10.97 3.75 7.03
C ILE A 44 9.84 2.82 6.56
N VAL A 45 9.58 2.75 5.26
CA VAL A 45 8.55 1.87 4.68
C VAL A 45 8.82 0.41 5.01
N PHE A 46 10.08 -0.02 4.93
CA PHE A 46 10.48 -1.38 5.28
C PHE A 46 10.25 -1.69 6.75
N VAL A 47 10.69 -0.81 7.67
CA VAL A 47 10.53 -1.01 9.12
C VAL A 47 9.06 -1.02 9.53
N VAL A 48 8.27 -0.06 9.04
CA VAL A 48 6.83 -0.01 9.30
C VAL A 48 6.13 -1.23 8.69
N GLY A 49 6.48 -1.59 7.45
CA GLY A 49 5.96 -2.76 6.78
C GLY A 49 6.30 -4.06 7.55
N LEU A 50 7.52 -4.19 8.08
CA LEU A 50 7.94 -5.34 8.88
C LEU A 50 7.17 -5.42 10.20
N ALA A 51 6.91 -4.28 10.84
CA ALA A 51 6.08 -4.23 12.06
C ALA A 51 4.64 -4.67 11.78
N LEU A 52 4.06 -4.24 10.64
CA LEU A 52 2.73 -4.68 10.21
C LEU A 52 2.71 -6.16 9.81
N PHE A 53 3.79 -6.65 9.18
CA PHE A 53 3.95 -8.07 8.86
C PHE A 53 4.02 -8.93 10.11
N SER A 54 4.81 -8.53 11.10
CA SER A 54 4.90 -9.26 12.38
C SER A 54 3.58 -9.29 13.14
N GLY A 55 2.73 -8.27 12.96
CA GLY A 55 1.36 -8.23 13.44
C GLY A 55 0.34 -9.02 12.59
N GLY A 56 0.77 -9.72 11.53
CA GLY A 56 -0.11 -10.50 10.66
C GLY A 56 -1.01 -9.67 9.74
N ARG A 57 -0.76 -8.36 9.62
CA ARG A 57 -1.62 -7.42 8.88
C ARG A 57 -1.22 -7.19 7.43
N LEU A 58 0.04 -7.46 7.11
CA LEU A 58 0.61 -7.25 5.79
C LEU A 58 1.34 -8.51 5.33
N GLY A 59 1.27 -8.83 4.05
CA GLY A 59 2.03 -9.92 3.46
C GLY A 59 3.52 -9.58 3.36
N GLY A 60 4.41 -10.57 3.56
CA GLY A 60 5.85 -10.33 3.43
C GLY A 60 6.28 -9.90 2.01
N ALA A 61 5.52 -10.28 0.98
CA ALA A 61 5.73 -9.82 -0.38
C ALA A 61 5.34 -8.34 -0.55
N ASP A 62 4.26 -7.90 0.14
CA ASP A 62 3.78 -6.51 0.10
C ASP A 62 4.83 -5.55 0.67
N VAL A 63 5.44 -5.93 1.81
CA VAL A 63 6.54 -5.15 2.42
C VAL A 63 7.67 -4.93 1.41
N LYS A 64 8.08 -5.99 0.71
CA LYS A 64 9.16 -5.92 -0.29
C LYS A 64 8.79 -5.02 -1.47
N VAL A 65 7.57 -5.18 -1.99
CA VAL A 65 7.09 -4.38 -3.12
C VAL A 65 6.97 -2.91 -2.75
N MET A 66 6.38 -2.59 -1.59
CA MET A 66 6.28 -1.20 -1.12
C MET A 66 7.65 -0.56 -0.90
N THR A 67 8.60 -1.32 -0.34
CA THR A 67 9.98 -0.85 -0.18
C THR A 67 10.65 -0.57 -1.53
N GLY A 68 10.50 -1.48 -2.50
CA GLY A 68 11.05 -1.30 -3.85
C GLY A 68 10.42 -0.12 -4.58
N LEU A 69 9.11 0.11 -4.41
CA LEU A 69 8.42 1.27 -4.97
C LEU A 69 8.85 2.59 -4.31
N ALA A 70 9.12 2.58 -3.00
CA ALA A 70 9.67 3.74 -2.31
C ALA A 70 11.07 4.12 -2.84
N LEU A 71 11.93 3.11 -3.13
CA LEU A 71 13.22 3.34 -3.79
C LEU A 71 13.07 3.91 -5.20
N LEU A 72 12.08 3.41 -5.96
CA LEU A 72 11.85 3.80 -7.34
C LEU A 72 11.30 5.22 -7.48
N MET A 73 10.29 5.56 -6.66
CA MET A 73 9.50 6.80 -6.80
C MET A 73 10.08 7.97 -5.99
N GLY A 74 10.82 7.69 -4.93
CA GLY A 74 11.23 8.72 -3.97
C GLY A 74 10.10 9.24 -3.08
N GLN A 75 10.48 10.07 -2.11
CA GLN A 75 9.58 10.50 -1.03
C GLN A 75 8.29 11.19 -1.52
N PRO A 76 8.32 12.27 -2.33
CA PRO A 76 7.10 13.00 -2.63
C PRO A 76 6.09 12.16 -3.41
N ILE A 77 6.53 11.48 -4.45
CA ILE A 77 5.64 10.69 -5.33
C ILE A 77 5.11 9.46 -4.59
N PHE A 78 5.95 8.78 -3.81
CA PHE A 78 5.54 7.61 -3.03
C PHE A 78 4.47 7.97 -1.99
N LEU A 79 4.63 9.07 -1.25
CA LEU A 79 3.65 9.48 -0.24
C LEU A 79 2.32 9.90 -0.87
N HIS A 80 2.34 10.59 -2.00
CA HIS A 80 1.11 10.90 -2.74
C HIS A 80 0.43 9.62 -3.26
N ALA A 81 1.19 8.70 -3.84
CA ALA A 81 0.67 7.41 -4.29
C ALA A 81 0.04 6.61 -3.15
N LEU A 82 0.68 6.59 -1.98
CA LEU A 82 0.17 5.95 -0.77
C LEU A 82 -1.12 6.61 -0.29
N GLY A 83 -1.16 7.94 -0.24
CA GLY A 83 -2.37 8.70 0.13
C GLY A 83 -3.56 8.40 -0.79
N TRP A 84 -3.34 8.41 -2.10
CA TRP A 84 -4.37 8.04 -3.08
C TRP A 84 -4.78 6.58 -2.99
N ALA A 85 -3.83 5.67 -2.71
CA ALA A 85 -4.15 4.26 -2.50
C ALA A 85 -5.11 4.07 -1.32
N PHE A 86 -4.86 4.75 -0.19
CA PHE A 86 -5.78 4.72 0.96
C PHE A 86 -7.12 5.37 0.65
N ALA A 87 -7.13 6.51 -0.03
CA ALA A 87 -8.36 7.20 -0.41
C ALA A 87 -9.26 6.35 -1.32
N CYS A 88 -8.67 5.54 -2.21
CA CYS A 88 -9.41 4.62 -3.07
C CYS A 88 -9.79 3.32 -2.33
N ALA A 89 -8.88 2.78 -1.51
CA ALA A 89 -9.09 1.52 -0.82
C ALA A 89 -10.22 1.60 0.21
N ALA A 90 -10.31 2.70 0.96
CA ALA A 90 -11.29 2.84 2.04
C ALA A 90 -12.75 2.70 1.56
N PRO A 91 -13.24 3.46 0.55
CA PRO A 91 -14.61 3.32 0.08
C PRO A 91 -14.88 1.97 -0.58
N ILE A 92 -13.93 1.43 -1.34
CA ILE A 92 -14.10 0.12 -2.00
C ILE A 92 -14.15 -0.99 -0.95
N SER A 93 -13.29 -0.93 0.06
CA SER A 93 -13.31 -1.85 1.19
C SER A 93 -14.64 -1.85 1.91
N LEU A 94 -15.15 -0.65 2.19
CA LEU A 94 -16.44 -0.48 2.86
C LEU A 94 -17.57 -1.06 2.01
N LEU A 95 -17.56 -0.81 0.71
CA LEU A 95 -18.56 -1.30 -0.23
C LEU A 95 -18.56 -2.84 -0.32
N VAL A 96 -17.38 -3.46 -0.39
CA VAL A 96 -17.22 -4.91 -0.37
C VAL A 96 -17.70 -5.51 0.96
N LEU A 97 -17.38 -4.86 2.08
CA LEU A 97 -17.81 -5.32 3.40
C LEU A 97 -19.32 -5.27 3.53
N VAL A 98 -19.94 -4.14 3.17
CA VAL A 98 -21.39 -3.97 3.17
C VAL A 98 -22.09 -4.96 2.25
N SER A 99 -21.54 -5.23 1.06
CA SER A 99 -22.12 -6.18 0.12
C SER A 99 -22.05 -7.64 0.60
N ARG A 100 -21.04 -7.99 1.39
CA ARG A 100 -20.83 -9.36 1.88
C ARG A 100 -21.51 -9.65 3.20
N GLN A 101 -21.54 -8.70 4.11
CA GLN A 101 -21.99 -8.92 5.50
C GLN A 101 -23.24 -8.11 5.88
N GLY A 102 -23.64 -7.18 5.02
CA GLY A 102 -24.73 -6.24 5.30
C GLY A 102 -24.29 -5.00 6.10
N LEU A 103 -25.05 -3.93 5.97
CA LEU A 103 -24.70 -2.62 6.56
C LEU A 103 -24.61 -2.66 8.09
N GLN A 104 -25.58 -3.31 8.76
CA GLN A 104 -25.61 -3.37 10.23
C GLN A 104 -24.39 -4.08 10.81
N THR A 105 -24.03 -5.23 10.23
CA THR A 105 -22.86 -6.02 10.67
C THR A 105 -21.57 -5.24 10.43
N THR A 106 -21.47 -4.53 9.31
CA THR A 106 -20.31 -3.69 8.98
C THR A 106 -20.14 -2.56 9.98
N ILE A 107 -21.22 -1.85 10.34
CA ILE A 107 -21.21 -0.78 11.34
C ILE A 107 -20.80 -1.34 12.71
N ALA A 108 -21.39 -2.46 13.13
CA ALA A 108 -21.06 -3.11 14.41
C ALA A 108 -19.59 -3.53 14.47
N TRP A 109 -19.06 -4.10 13.37
CA TRP A 109 -17.67 -4.47 13.27
C TRP A 109 -16.73 -3.26 13.34
N LEU A 110 -17.02 -2.18 12.58
CA LEU A 110 -16.23 -0.95 12.60
C LEU A 110 -16.22 -0.32 14.00
N TYR A 111 -17.38 -0.20 14.62
CA TYR A 111 -17.49 0.33 15.98
C TYR A 111 -16.70 -0.54 16.99
N GLY A 112 -16.89 -1.85 16.93
CA GLY A 112 -16.15 -2.80 17.77
C GLY A 112 -14.63 -2.67 17.57
N SER A 113 -14.16 -2.57 16.34
CA SER A 113 -12.73 -2.42 16.02
C SER A 113 -12.16 -1.11 16.58
N VAL A 114 -12.87 0.02 16.41
CA VAL A 114 -12.45 1.31 16.96
C VAL A 114 -12.36 1.28 18.48
N VAL A 115 -13.35 0.71 19.15
CA VAL A 115 -13.36 0.58 20.63
C VAL A 115 -12.21 -0.30 21.11
N GLN A 116 -11.94 -1.41 20.44
CA GLN A 116 -10.85 -2.32 20.78
C GLN A 116 -9.48 -1.65 20.60
N VAL A 117 -9.27 -0.94 19.51
CA VAL A 117 -8.04 -0.16 19.26
C VAL A 117 -7.87 0.93 20.31
N ALA A 118 -8.93 1.65 20.67
CA ALA A 118 -8.92 2.65 21.74
C ALA A 118 -8.55 2.06 23.12
N ARG A 119 -8.82 0.77 23.33
CA ARG A 119 -8.41 0.03 24.53
C ARG A 119 -7.02 -0.58 24.45
N GLY A 120 -6.26 -0.30 23.37
CA GLY A 120 -4.92 -0.83 23.13
C GLY A 120 -4.88 -2.27 22.61
N ASN A 121 -6.04 -2.87 22.32
CA ASN A 121 -6.12 -4.21 21.76
C ASN A 121 -6.06 -4.17 20.24
N LEU A 122 -4.85 -4.28 19.69
CA LEU A 122 -4.61 -4.24 18.24
C LEU A 122 -4.94 -5.56 17.52
N SER A 123 -5.18 -6.65 18.26
CA SER A 123 -5.51 -7.95 17.64
C SER A 123 -6.88 -7.95 16.94
N ALA A 124 -7.80 -7.09 17.39
CA ALA A 124 -9.12 -6.94 16.78
C ALA A 124 -9.09 -6.47 15.32
N LEU A 125 -7.96 -5.90 14.87
CA LEU A 125 -7.76 -5.51 13.47
C LEU A 125 -7.37 -6.70 12.57
N ASN A 126 -7.02 -7.84 13.15
CA ASN A 126 -6.64 -9.05 12.41
C ASN A 126 -7.84 -9.82 11.85
N ASP A 127 -9.03 -9.61 12.40
CA ASP A 127 -10.25 -10.33 12.01
C ASP A 127 -10.94 -9.73 10.79
N GLY A 128 -10.31 -8.77 10.12
CA GLY A 128 -10.83 -8.11 8.93
C GLY A 128 -10.65 -8.95 7.65
N PRO A 129 -11.45 -8.68 6.61
CA PRO A 129 -11.31 -9.36 5.33
C PRO A 129 -9.94 -9.07 4.69
N HIS A 130 -9.31 -10.10 4.12
CA HIS A 130 -8.07 -9.92 3.35
C HIS A 130 -8.33 -9.02 2.13
N MET A 131 -7.53 -7.97 2.02
CA MET A 131 -7.64 -6.98 0.97
C MET A 131 -6.42 -6.97 0.07
N PRO A 132 -6.60 -6.81 -1.25
CA PRO A 132 -5.49 -6.73 -2.20
C PRO A 132 -4.83 -5.34 -2.15
N TRP A 133 -4.06 -5.07 -1.10
CA TRP A 133 -3.42 -3.77 -0.85
C TRP A 133 -2.58 -3.25 -2.03
N LEU A 134 -1.85 -4.16 -2.72
CA LEU A 134 -1.01 -3.78 -3.86
C LEU A 134 -1.82 -3.34 -5.07
N ALA A 135 -3.03 -3.88 -5.29
CA ALA A 135 -3.91 -3.42 -6.35
C ALA A 135 -4.35 -1.97 -6.10
N PHE A 136 -4.72 -1.63 -4.86
CA PHE A 136 -5.07 -0.26 -4.49
C PHE A 136 -3.87 0.68 -4.54
N PHE A 137 -2.69 0.22 -4.12
CA PHE A 137 -1.47 1.00 -4.23
C PHE A 137 -1.11 1.28 -5.70
N ALA A 138 -1.23 0.29 -6.58
CA ALA A 138 -1.00 0.47 -8.01
C ALA A 138 -1.97 1.50 -8.62
N ALA A 139 -3.25 1.43 -8.27
CA ALA A 139 -4.25 2.43 -8.69
C ALA A 139 -3.90 3.83 -8.16
N GLY A 140 -3.56 3.96 -6.88
CA GLY A 140 -3.13 5.21 -6.27
C GLY A 140 -1.87 5.80 -6.91
N ALA A 141 -0.91 4.96 -7.28
CA ALA A 141 0.30 5.39 -7.97
C ALA A 141 -0.01 5.97 -9.36
N VAL A 142 -0.93 5.35 -10.11
CA VAL A 142 -1.37 5.87 -11.41
C VAL A 142 -2.05 7.22 -11.25
N VAL A 143 -2.96 7.37 -10.30
CA VAL A 143 -3.63 8.65 -10.02
C VAL A 143 -2.61 9.72 -9.62
N ALA A 144 -1.68 9.40 -8.70
CA ALA A 144 -0.65 10.34 -8.27
C ALA A 144 0.26 10.80 -9.44
N MET A 145 0.68 9.86 -10.29
CA MET A 145 1.47 10.18 -11.48
C MET A 145 0.69 11.06 -12.47
N THR A 146 -0.59 10.74 -12.71
CA THR A 146 -1.43 11.52 -13.60
C THR A 146 -1.62 12.94 -13.07
N VAL A 147 -1.90 13.09 -11.79
CA VAL A 147 -2.04 14.40 -11.14
C VAL A 147 -0.73 15.20 -11.22
N ALA A 148 0.42 14.57 -10.99
CA ALA A 148 1.72 15.23 -11.09
C ALA A 148 2.00 15.73 -12.52
N ILE A 149 1.72 14.90 -13.55
CA ILE A 149 1.90 15.27 -14.96
C ILE A 149 0.98 16.44 -15.34
N VAL A 150 -0.30 16.39 -14.92
CA VAL A 150 -1.27 17.45 -15.21
C VAL A 150 -0.89 18.75 -14.49
N ALA A 151 -0.42 18.66 -13.24
CA ALA A 151 0.02 19.84 -12.50
C ALA A 151 1.26 20.50 -13.13
N ASP A 152 2.21 19.70 -13.63
CA ASP A 152 3.40 20.20 -14.33
C ASP A 152 3.04 20.81 -15.70
N ALA A 153 2.08 20.21 -16.41
CA ALA A 153 1.60 20.70 -17.70
C ALA A 153 0.75 21.99 -17.60
N SER A 154 0.13 22.23 -16.44
CA SER A 154 -0.70 23.43 -16.18
C SER A 154 0.10 24.66 -15.79
N GLY A 155 1.42 24.57 -15.57
CA GLY A 155 2.42 25.64 -15.30
C GLY A 155 1.89 26.94 -14.65
N PRO A 156 2.70 27.75 -14.04
CA PRO A 156 2.22 29.03 -13.54
C PRO A 156 1.84 29.99 -14.65
#